data_2191bb0430982da0597fd72e22618707
#
_entry.id   2191bb0430982da0597fd72e22618707
#
_cell.length_a   1.000
_cell.length_b   1.000
_cell.length_c   1.000
_cell.angle_alpha   90.00
_cell.angle_beta   90.00
_cell.angle_gamma   90.00
#
_symmetry.space_group_name_H-M   'P 1'
#
loop_
_entity.id
_entity.type
_entity.pdbx_description
1 polymer ?
#
loop_
_entity_poly.entity_id
_entity_poly.type
_entity_poly.pdbx_seq_one_letter_code
_entity_poly.pdbx_strand_id
1 'polypeptide(L)'
;DPFTLEVIRNGLSAIAEEMSLVVMRSARSPLLREAGDLSSALTDRDGLLIAQGQDIPMHMGVMSFTVQEFLKVVPRDRLRPGDVWLLNLPQVGGNHLPDVKAIRPIFAQDPVFTQDGKGSDRLVAFAVSLAHWADVGGAAPGSYYAAAYDAWQEGLRIPPLRIITADGPDEEKLAMVLANVRGPEERRGDILAQVAATRAAERRFAEMFQRYGVGEVEQAFAALHDRAERQMRAAIGALPDGVYDGEDFMDDDGHGGPPTAVRVTLTISGEEAVLDFSGSDDAVPGPINTTRFITAASVYYVMKAICGPEIQASAG
;
A
#
# COMPACT_ATOMS: atom_id res chain seq x y z
N ASP A 1 -3.54 -25.10 -13.88
CA ASP A 1 -4.74 -25.81 -13.45
C ASP A 1 -5.64 -24.87 -12.63
N PRO A 2 -6.97 -24.75 -12.97
CA PRO A 2 -7.90 -23.83 -12.30
C PRO A 2 -8.04 -24.06 -10.79
N PHE A 3 -7.95 -25.29 -10.33
CA PHE A 3 -8.04 -25.62 -8.91
C PHE A 3 -6.83 -25.09 -8.14
N THR A 4 -5.63 -25.31 -8.67
CA THR A 4 -4.38 -24.80 -8.07
C THR A 4 -4.40 -23.25 -8.04
N LEU A 5 -4.90 -22.61 -9.09
CA LEU A 5 -5.03 -21.15 -9.11
C LEU A 5 -5.93 -20.64 -7.96
N GLU A 6 -7.09 -21.29 -7.73
CA GLU A 6 -7.99 -20.89 -6.63
C GLU A 6 -7.36 -21.11 -5.26
N VAL A 7 -6.57 -22.18 -5.08
CA VAL A 7 -5.88 -22.44 -3.80
C VAL A 7 -4.80 -21.41 -3.56
N ILE A 8 -4.01 -21.05 -4.59
CA ILE A 8 -2.99 -19.98 -4.49
C ILE A 8 -3.67 -18.64 -4.21
N ARG A 9 -4.74 -18.30 -4.92
CA ARG A 9 -5.52 -17.06 -4.70
C ARG A 9 -5.98 -16.93 -3.24
N ASN A 10 -6.63 -17.98 -2.71
CA ASN A 10 -7.09 -17.97 -1.33
C ASN A 10 -5.92 -17.93 -0.34
N GLY A 11 -4.80 -18.59 -0.65
CA GLY A 11 -3.58 -18.51 0.14
C GLY A 11 -3.01 -17.09 0.20
N LEU A 12 -2.97 -16.38 -0.93
CA LEU A 12 -2.50 -14.98 -0.97
C LEU A 12 -3.41 -14.03 -0.18
N SER A 13 -4.73 -14.17 -0.31
CA SER A 13 -5.69 -13.40 0.50
C SER A 13 -5.50 -13.68 2.00
N ALA A 14 -5.36 -14.95 2.38
CA ALA A 14 -5.13 -15.34 3.78
C ALA A 14 -3.79 -14.80 4.33
N ILE A 15 -2.76 -14.68 3.49
CA ILE A 15 -1.48 -14.05 3.89
C ILE A 15 -1.69 -12.57 4.21
N ALA A 16 -2.39 -11.82 3.34
CA ALA A 16 -2.67 -10.40 3.58
C ALA A 16 -3.50 -10.19 4.86
N GLU A 17 -4.52 -11.01 5.08
CA GLU A 17 -5.33 -10.98 6.31
C GLU A 17 -4.51 -11.35 7.56
N GLU A 18 -3.64 -12.38 7.49
CA GLU A 18 -2.74 -12.75 8.59
C GLU A 18 -1.80 -11.58 8.94
N MET A 19 -1.29 -10.84 7.94
CA MET A 19 -0.47 -9.65 8.18
C MET A 19 -1.23 -8.60 9.00
N SER A 20 -2.45 -8.26 8.62
CA SER A 20 -3.29 -7.29 9.35
C SER A 20 -3.56 -7.75 10.78
N LEU A 21 -3.90 -9.01 10.97
CA LEU A 21 -4.11 -9.60 12.31
C LEU A 21 -2.83 -9.56 13.16
N VAL A 22 -1.65 -9.79 12.58
CA VAL A 22 -0.38 -9.69 13.30
C VAL A 22 -0.16 -8.27 13.81
N VAL A 23 -0.40 -7.24 12.98
CA VAL A 23 -0.29 -5.85 13.43
C VAL A 23 -1.29 -5.58 14.56
N MET A 24 -2.58 -5.86 14.37
CA MET A 24 -3.62 -5.61 15.38
C MET A 24 -3.30 -6.25 16.74
N ARG A 25 -2.74 -7.46 16.73
CA ARG A 25 -2.44 -8.21 17.97
C ARG A 25 -1.14 -7.82 18.65
N SER A 26 -0.17 -7.26 17.92
CA SER A 26 1.17 -6.97 18.44
C SER A 26 1.51 -5.49 18.52
N ALA A 27 0.78 -4.60 17.86
CA ALA A 27 0.93 -3.16 17.96
C ALA A 27 0.68 -2.66 19.39
N ARG A 28 1.16 -1.47 19.68
CA ARG A 28 1.01 -0.82 21.00
C ARG A 28 -0.09 0.22 20.98
N SER A 29 -0.26 0.96 19.86
CA SER A 29 -1.29 1.99 19.78
C SER A 29 -2.71 1.43 19.75
N PRO A 30 -3.66 2.05 20.45
CA PRO A 30 -5.08 1.72 20.34
C PRO A 30 -5.61 1.88 18.91
N LEU A 31 -5.09 2.85 18.16
CA LEU A 31 -5.52 3.13 16.79
C LEU A 31 -5.33 1.90 15.87
N LEU A 32 -4.21 1.18 16.02
CA LEU A 32 -3.96 -0.05 15.28
C LEU A 32 -4.68 -1.26 15.88
N ARG A 33 -4.72 -1.36 17.22
CA ARG A 33 -5.25 -2.55 17.92
C ARG A 33 -6.76 -2.61 17.96
N GLU A 34 -7.41 -1.45 18.12
CA GLU A 34 -8.86 -1.35 18.40
C GLU A 34 -9.62 -0.75 17.21
N ALA A 35 -9.10 0.33 16.62
CA ALA A 35 -9.74 0.94 15.45
C ALA A 35 -9.35 0.23 14.14
N GLY A 36 -8.22 -0.52 14.10
CA GLY A 36 -7.80 -1.23 12.91
C GLY A 36 -7.38 -0.30 11.76
N ASP A 37 -6.83 0.88 12.08
CA ASP A 37 -6.40 1.84 11.06
C ASP A 37 -5.05 1.43 10.44
N LEU A 38 -5.13 0.40 9.64
CA LEU A 38 -4.01 -0.24 8.97
C LEU A 38 -4.46 -0.89 7.67
N SER A 39 -3.51 -1.31 6.84
CA SER A 39 -3.77 -2.16 5.68
C SER A 39 -2.56 -2.99 5.32
N SER A 40 -2.80 -4.17 4.79
CA SER A 40 -1.77 -5.11 4.34
C SER A 40 -1.98 -5.51 2.90
N ALA A 41 -0.89 -5.54 2.13
CA ALA A 41 -0.95 -5.94 0.74
C ALA A 41 0.27 -6.75 0.30
N LEU A 42 0.07 -7.52 -0.74
CA LEU A 42 1.08 -8.26 -1.45
C LEU A 42 1.14 -7.74 -2.89
N THR A 43 2.34 -7.51 -3.39
CA THR A 43 2.56 -7.17 -4.79
C THR A 43 3.53 -8.15 -5.43
N ASP A 44 3.51 -8.25 -6.74
CA ASP A 44 4.57 -8.93 -7.47
C ASP A 44 5.89 -8.14 -7.40
N ARG A 45 6.91 -8.64 -8.06
CA ARG A 45 8.24 -8.02 -8.12
C ARG A 45 8.27 -6.66 -8.83
N ASP A 46 7.23 -6.30 -9.57
CA ASP A 46 7.09 -5.05 -10.31
C ASP A 46 6.18 -4.05 -9.59
N GLY A 47 5.67 -4.43 -8.42
CA GLY A 47 4.78 -3.62 -7.60
C GLY A 47 3.30 -3.70 -8.01
N LEU A 48 2.93 -4.66 -8.87
CA LEU A 48 1.53 -4.88 -9.23
C LEU A 48 0.81 -5.62 -8.11
N LEU A 49 -0.34 -5.12 -7.69
CA LEU A 49 -1.12 -5.69 -6.58
C LEU A 49 -1.57 -7.12 -6.89
N ILE A 50 -1.25 -8.06 -6.00
CA ILE A 50 -1.69 -9.47 -6.10
C ILE A 50 -2.84 -9.75 -5.15
N ALA A 51 -2.74 -9.25 -3.92
CA ALA A 51 -3.76 -9.40 -2.89
C ALA A 51 -3.67 -8.27 -1.87
N GLN A 52 -4.81 -7.96 -1.25
CA GLN A 52 -4.92 -6.98 -0.18
C GLN A 52 -5.88 -7.51 0.89
N GLY A 53 -5.62 -7.19 2.16
CA GLY A 53 -6.53 -7.47 3.28
C GLY A 53 -7.85 -6.70 3.16
N GLN A 54 -8.86 -7.17 3.87
CA GLN A 54 -10.15 -6.46 4.01
C GLN A 54 -10.02 -5.37 5.08
N ASP A 55 -9.19 -4.38 4.80
CA ASP A 55 -8.79 -3.31 5.72
C ASP A 55 -9.47 -1.98 5.32
N ILE A 56 -8.79 -0.85 5.52
CA ILE A 56 -9.30 0.48 5.20
C ILE A 56 -9.51 0.63 3.68
N PRO A 57 -10.74 0.88 3.20
CA PRO A 57 -11.06 0.95 1.77
C PRO A 57 -10.26 1.99 0.99
N MET A 58 -9.96 3.13 1.61
CA MET A 58 -9.17 4.22 1.00
C MET A 58 -7.72 3.83 0.71
N HIS A 59 -7.24 2.70 1.24
CA HIS A 59 -5.90 2.20 0.94
C HIS A 59 -5.87 1.24 -0.24
N MET A 60 -7.02 1.03 -0.91
CA MET A 60 -7.11 0.12 -2.07
C MET A 60 -6.16 0.56 -3.20
N GLY A 61 -5.23 -0.32 -3.55
CA GLY A 61 -4.24 -0.05 -4.61
C GLY A 61 -3.10 0.90 -4.21
N VAL A 62 -3.21 1.68 -3.11
CA VAL A 62 -2.16 2.63 -2.69
C VAL A 62 -0.81 1.94 -2.50
N MET A 63 -0.81 0.75 -1.91
CA MET A 63 0.43 0.02 -1.64
C MET A 63 1.10 -0.49 -2.92
N SER A 64 0.33 -0.75 -3.97
CA SER A 64 0.86 -1.02 -5.32
C SER A 64 1.64 0.19 -5.84
N PHE A 65 1.05 1.37 -5.84
CA PHE A 65 1.75 2.61 -6.20
C PHE A 65 2.99 2.85 -5.33
N THR A 66 2.88 2.58 -4.02
CA THR A 66 4.01 2.73 -3.11
C THR A 66 5.21 1.87 -3.54
N VAL A 67 4.99 0.59 -3.88
CA VAL A 67 6.09 -0.29 -4.33
C VAL A 67 6.63 0.15 -5.68
N GLN A 68 5.78 0.55 -6.62
CA GLN A 68 6.22 1.05 -7.93
C GLN A 68 7.08 2.31 -7.80
N GLU A 69 6.66 3.30 -7.00
CA GLU A 69 7.44 4.52 -6.77
C GLU A 69 8.71 4.24 -5.93
N PHE A 70 8.63 3.34 -4.94
CA PHE A 70 9.78 2.87 -4.19
C PHE A 70 10.87 2.27 -5.10
N LEU A 71 10.50 1.46 -6.09
CA LEU A 71 11.43 0.85 -7.03
C LEU A 71 12.11 1.86 -7.98
N LYS A 72 11.53 3.06 -8.17
CA LYS A 72 12.19 4.15 -8.92
C LYS A 72 13.31 4.81 -8.10
N VAL A 73 13.19 4.77 -6.76
CA VAL A 73 14.15 5.40 -5.83
C VAL A 73 15.18 4.39 -5.31
N VAL A 74 14.76 3.15 -5.06
CA VAL A 74 15.61 2.08 -4.55
C VAL A 74 15.82 1.04 -5.64
N PRO A 75 17.00 1.01 -6.27
CA PRO A 75 17.32 0.01 -7.28
C PRO A 75 17.23 -1.42 -6.72
N ARG A 76 16.79 -2.35 -7.56
CA ARG A 76 16.57 -3.76 -7.15
C ARG A 76 17.85 -4.46 -6.67
N ASP A 77 19.00 -4.08 -7.19
CA ASP A 77 20.30 -4.59 -6.77
C ASP A 77 20.73 -4.17 -5.36
N ARG A 78 20.00 -3.23 -4.74
CA ARG A 78 20.17 -2.84 -3.34
C ARG A 78 19.29 -3.64 -2.38
N LEU A 79 18.30 -4.37 -2.88
CA LEU A 79 17.40 -5.18 -2.07
C LEU A 79 18.07 -6.49 -1.67
N ARG A 80 17.87 -6.92 -0.43
CA ARG A 80 18.44 -8.17 0.10
C ARG A 80 17.35 -8.95 0.87
N PRO A 81 17.46 -10.29 0.93
CA PRO A 81 16.64 -11.09 1.83
C PRO A 81 16.74 -10.58 3.27
N GLY A 82 15.61 -10.48 3.95
CA GLY A 82 15.52 -10.01 5.33
C GLY A 82 15.41 -8.49 5.49
N ASP A 83 15.66 -7.70 4.45
CA ASP A 83 15.48 -6.23 4.51
C ASP A 83 14.02 -5.84 4.83
N VAL A 84 13.85 -4.76 5.62
CA VAL A 84 12.59 -4.02 5.70
C VAL A 84 12.88 -2.53 5.57
N TRP A 85 12.11 -1.90 4.69
CA TRP A 85 12.18 -0.48 4.42
C TRP A 85 10.96 0.24 4.97
N LEU A 86 11.17 1.38 5.62
CA LEU A 86 10.13 2.26 6.15
C LEU A 86 10.03 3.52 5.29
N LEU A 87 8.81 4.00 5.02
CA LEU A 87 8.60 5.27 4.31
C LEU A 87 7.18 5.81 4.52
N ASN A 88 7.03 7.14 4.34
CA ASN A 88 5.71 7.79 4.33
C ASN A 88 5.63 8.97 3.34
N LEU A 89 6.65 9.20 2.51
CA LEU A 89 6.64 10.35 1.59
C LEU A 89 5.48 10.27 0.60
N PRO A 90 4.64 11.32 0.49
CA PRO A 90 3.57 11.38 -0.50
C PRO A 90 4.06 11.18 -1.94
N GLN A 91 5.27 11.66 -2.27
CA GLN A 91 5.88 11.53 -3.60
C GLN A 91 6.32 10.09 -3.93
N VAL A 92 6.41 9.22 -2.93
CA VAL A 92 6.79 7.81 -3.10
C VAL A 92 5.57 6.92 -2.81
N GLY A 93 4.46 7.22 -3.45
CA GLY A 93 3.21 6.46 -3.29
C GLY A 93 2.59 6.59 -1.90
N GLY A 94 2.86 7.70 -1.20
CA GLY A 94 2.32 7.98 0.13
C GLY A 94 0.91 8.55 0.09
N ASN A 95 0.24 8.47 1.24
CA ASN A 95 -1.00 9.16 1.54
C ASN A 95 -0.65 10.46 2.29
N HIS A 96 -1.14 10.60 3.52
CA HIS A 96 -0.65 11.59 4.47
C HIS A 96 0.52 11.01 5.31
N LEU A 97 1.26 11.88 5.99
CA LEU A 97 2.48 11.46 6.70
C LEU A 97 2.25 10.43 7.82
N PRO A 98 1.13 10.41 8.55
CA PRO A 98 0.85 9.36 9.53
C PRO A 98 0.77 7.94 8.96
N ASP A 99 0.46 7.78 7.68
CA ASP A 99 0.38 6.48 7.00
C ASP A 99 1.77 5.94 6.66
N VAL A 100 2.42 5.37 7.64
CA VAL A 100 3.78 4.83 7.50
C VAL A 100 3.73 3.40 6.98
N LYS A 101 4.49 3.15 5.91
CA LYS A 101 4.55 1.85 5.25
C LYS A 101 5.85 1.13 5.57
N ALA A 102 5.74 -0.16 5.90
CA ALA A 102 6.86 -1.08 5.99
C ALA A 102 6.83 -2.02 4.78
N ILE A 103 7.90 -2.02 3.99
CA ILE A 103 8.05 -2.82 2.77
C ILE A 103 9.12 -3.88 3.00
N ARG A 104 8.78 -5.16 2.76
CA ARG A 104 9.71 -6.28 2.74
C ARG A 104 9.77 -6.88 1.34
N PRO A 105 10.94 -6.93 0.70
CA PRO A 105 11.13 -7.72 -0.51
C PRO A 105 11.11 -9.22 -0.16
N ILE A 106 10.37 -10.00 -0.94
CA ILE A 106 10.23 -11.44 -0.79
C ILE A 106 11.10 -12.13 -1.85
N PHE A 107 12.03 -12.93 -1.39
CA PHE A 107 12.94 -13.68 -2.23
C PHE A 107 12.62 -15.16 -2.20
N ALA A 108 12.78 -15.82 -3.34
CA ALA A 108 12.83 -17.25 -3.46
C ALA A 108 14.26 -17.69 -3.76
N GLN A 109 14.66 -18.82 -3.20
CA GLN A 109 15.91 -19.46 -3.61
C GLN A 109 15.69 -20.11 -4.97
N ASP A 110 16.39 -19.63 -5.98
CA ASP A 110 16.39 -20.28 -7.29
C ASP A 110 17.36 -21.48 -7.26
N PRO A 111 16.88 -22.71 -7.52
CA PRO A 111 17.75 -23.89 -7.58
C PRO A 111 18.68 -23.88 -8.83
N VAL A 112 18.52 -22.94 -9.75
CA VAL A 112 19.45 -22.77 -10.88
C VAL A 112 20.79 -22.33 -10.33
N PHE A 113 21.71 -23.29 -10.28
CA PHE A 113 23.08 -23.12 -9.81
C PHE A 113 23.78 -21.99 -10.57
N THR A 114 24.22 -20.97 -9.86
CA THR A 114 25.33 -20.14 -10.32
C THR A 114 26.59 -21.03 -10.43
N GLN A 115 27.57 -20.63 -11.24
CA GLN A 115 28.82 -21.43 -11.46
C GLN A 115 29.52 -21.83 -10.15
N ASP A 116 29.19 -21.21 -9.04
CA ASP A 116 29.74 -21.44 -7.70
C ASP A 116 28.90 -22.38 -6.84
N GLY A 117 27.81 -22.99 -7.36
CA GLY A 117 26.95 -23.93 -6.63
C GLY A 117 26.09 -23.29 -5.52
N LYS A 118 26.04 -21.96 -5.43
CA LYS A 118 25.14 -21.22 -4.54
C LYS A 118 23.92 -20.78 -5.33
N GLY A 119 22.71 -21.17 -4.87
CA GLY A 119 21.47 -20.67 -5.45
C GLY A 119 21.46 -19.12 -5.41
N SER A 120 20.90 -18.49 -6.44
CA SER A 120 20.70 -17.04 -6.43
C SER A 120 19.36 -16.69 -5.77
N ASP A 121 19.38 -15.71 -4.88
CA ASP A 121 18.15 -15.15 -4.35
C ASP A 121 17.42 -14.37 -5.46
N ARG A 122 16.22 -14.82 -5.81
CA ARG A 122 15.37 -14.20 -6.82
C ARG A 122 14.26 -13.41 -6.16
N LEU A 123 14.19 -12.11 -6.42
CA LEU A 123 13.06 -11.27 -6.00
C LEU A 123 11.79 -11.71 -6.73
N VAL A 124 10.73 -12.04 -5.98
CA VAL A 124 9.45 -12.53 -6.52
C VAL A 124 8.30 -11.59 -6.20
N ALA A 125 8.27 -11.02 -5.00
CA ALA A 125 7.15 -10.26 -4.50
C ALA A 125 7.58 -9.22 -3.46
N PHE A 126 6.63 -8.41 -3.02
CA PHE A 126 6.77 -7.57 -1.83
C PHE A 126 5.58 -7.77 -0.89
N ALA A 127 5.86 -7.74 0.41
CA ALA A 127 4.87 -7.62 1.46
C ALA A 127 4.90 -6.19 1.99
N VAL A 128 3.73 -5.54 2.03
CA VAL A 128 3.59 -4.14 2.48
C VAL A 128 2.60 -4.09 3.63
N SER A 129 3.02 -3.50 4.74
CA SER A 129 2.15 -3.17 5.87
C SER A 129 2.09 -1.66 6.01
N LEU A 130 0.93 -1.08 5.81
CA LEU A 130 0.60 0.32 6.10
C LEU A 130 -0.01 0.39 7.49
N ALA A 131 0.44 1.32 8.31
CA ALA A 131 -0.14 1.61 9.61
C ALA A 131 -0.24 3.11 9.82
N HIS A 132 -1.42 3.57 10.21
CA HIS A 132 -1.64 4.95 10.62
C HIS A 132 -1.05 5.15 12.02
N TRP A 133 0.08 5.84 12.11
CA TRP A 133 0.70 6.15 13.40
C TRP A 133 -0.07 7.28 14.08
N ALA A 134 -0.36 7.11 15.35
CA ALA A 134 -1.11 8.11 16.12
C ALA A 134 -0.38 9.46 16.23
N ASP A 135 0.92 9.50 15.97
CA ASP A 135 1.73 10.72 15.90
C ASP A 135 3.00 10.48 15.10
N VAL A 136 3.32 11.38 14.21
CA VAL A 136 4.58 11.43 13.43
C VAL A 136 5.31 12.75 13.62
N GLY A 137 5.07 13.46 14.73
CA GLY A 137 5.65 14.79 15.00
C GLY A 137 4.82 15.92 14.40
N GLY A 138 5.49 16.96 13.93
CA GLY A 138 4.84 18.14 13.37
C GLY A 138 4.36 19.16 14.39
N ALA A 139 3.58 20.14 13.96
CA ALA A 139 3.21 21.32 14.74
C ALA A 139 2.20 21.02 15.85
N ALA A 140 1.35 20.02 15.69
CA ALA A 140 0.32 19.66 16.66
C ALA A 140 0.42 18.20 17.11
N PRO A 141 0.07 17.88 18.37
CA PRO A 141 -0.09 16.49 18.81
C PRO A 141 -1.10 15.74 17.94
N GLY A 142 -0.78 14.48 17.61
CA GLY A 142 -1.58 13.67 16.68
C GLY A 142 -1.30 13.97 15.21
N SER A 143 -0.39 14.92 14.91
CA SER A 143 0.02 15.28 13.54
C SER A 143 -1.10 15.78 12.61
N TYR A 144 -2.24 16.19 13.17
CA TYR A 144 -3.31 16.89 12.46
C TYR A 144 -3.29 18.36 12.80
N TYR A 145 -2.85 19.17 11.84
CA TYR A 145 -2.76 20.63 12.01
C TYR A 145 -3.45 21.33 10.83
N ALA A 146 -4.70 21.71 11.03
CA ALA A 146 -5.54 22.30 9.98
C ALA A 146 -5.01 23.62 9.42
N ALA A 147 -4.12 24.32 10.14
CA ALA A 147 -3.48 25.55 9.70
C ALA A 147 -2.04 25.33 9.18
N ALA A 148 -1.69 24.11 8.73
CA ALA A 148 -0.39 23.85 8.13
C ALA A 148 -0.26 24.55 6.76
N TYR A 149 0.89 25.18 6.53
CA TYR A 149 1.26 25.76 5.23
C TYR A 149 2.25 24.90 4.46
N ASP A 150 2.91 23.97 5.13
CA ASP A 150 3.89 23.09 4.53
C ASP A 150 3.94 21.73 5.20
N ALA A 151 4.47 20.75 4.50
CA ALA A 151 4.53 19.36 4.96
C ALA A 151 5.44 19.13 6.18
N TRP A 152 6.34 20.05 6.54
CA TRP A 152 7.16 19.92 7.76
C TRP A 152 6.32 20.18 9.02
N GLN A 153 5.26 20.96 8.90
CA GLN A 153 4.31 21.18 9.99
C GLN A 153 3.39 19.98 10.21
N GLU A 154 3.22 19.12 9.19
CA GLU A 154 2.39 17.91 9.27
C GLU A 154 3.10 16.73 9.92
N GLY A 155 4.45 16.70 9.95
CA GLY A 155 5.18 15.65 10.63
C GLY A 155 6.50 15.23 10.00
N LEU A 156 7.08 14.17 10.57
CA LEU A 156 8.32 13.56 10.10
C LEU A 156 8.13 12.95 8.70
N ARG A 157 9.00 13.35 7.80
CA ARG A 157 9.06 12.87 6.41
C ARG A 157 10.13 11.79 6.29
N ILE A 158 9.70 10.54 6.12
CA ILE A 158 10.57 9.37 6.06
C ILE A 158 10.73 8.96 4.58
N PRO A 159 11.88 9.21 3.95
CA PRO A 159 12.19 8.65 2.63
C PRO A 159 12.35 7.13 2.75
N PRO A 160 12.47 6.37 1.62
CA PRO A 160 12.80 4.95 1.70
C PRO A 160 14.02 4.69 2.59
N LEU A 161 13.77 4.25 3.83
CA LEU A 161 14.76 4.07 4.88
C LEU A 161 14.82 2.60 5.28
N ARG A 162 15.93 1.93 4.98
CA ARG A 162 16.12 0.54 5.41
C ARG A 162 16.39 0.48 6.91
N ILE A 163 15.43 -0.07 7.65
CA ILE A 163 15.46 -0.14 9.11
C ILE A 163 15.79 -1.55 9.66
N ILE A 164 15.59 -2.58 8.84
CA ILE A 164 15.96 -3.97 9.18
C ILE A 164 16.85 -4.49 8.07
N THR A 165 17.84 -5.28 8.45
CA THR A 165 18.69 -6.08 7.58
C THR A 165 18.69 -7.54 8.04
N ALA A 166 19.42 -8.41 7.34
CA ALA A 166 19.63 -9.80 7.78
C ALA A 166 20.28 -9.87 9.17
N ASP A 167 21.07 -8.86 9.55
CA ASP A 167 21.76 -8.78 10.86
C ASP A 167 20.84 -8.26 11.98
N GLY A 168 19.64 -7.81 11.65
CA GLY A 168 18.66 -7.29 12.59
C GLY A 168 18.31 -5.81 12.40
N PRO A 169 17.70 -5.19 13.43
CA PRO A 169 17.33 -3.78 13.41
C PRO A 169 18.54 -2.82 13.39
N ASP A 170 18.42 -1.78 12.57
CA ASP A 170 19.34 -0.64 12.58
C ASP A 170 18.90 0.32 13.69
N GLU A 171 19.46 0.14 14.87
CA GLU A 171 19.06 0.88 16.07
C GLU A 171 19.34 2.40 15.97
N GLU A 172 20.34 2.81 15.21
CA GLU A 172 20.65 4.25 15.00
C GLU A 172 19.55 4.91 14.17
N LYS A 173 19.10 4.28 13.09
CA LYS A 173 18.00 4.79 12.27
C LYS A 173 16.68 4.78 13.01
N LEU A 174 16.40 3.71 13.76
CA LEU A 174 15.21 3.65 14.61
C LEU A 174 15.23 4.75 15.66
N ALA A 175 16.35 4.98 16.34
CA ALA A 175 16.49 6.05 17.31
C ALA A 175 16.27 7.43 16.67
N MET A 176 16.78 7.66 15.45
CA MET A 176 16.54 8.91 14.72
C MET A 176 15.05 9.13 14.43
N VAL A 177 14.34 8.11 13.95
CA VAL A 177 12.88 8.19 13.69
C VAL A 177 12.14 8.46 15.00
N LEU A 178 12.43 7.70 16.05
CA LEU A 178 11.74 7.76 17.33
C LEU A 178 11.98 9.08 18.08
N ALA A 179 13.12 9.73 17.87
CA ALA A 179 13.41 11.04 18.45
C ALA A 179 12.54 12.17 17.86
N ASN A 180 11.91 11.97 16.73
CA ASN A 180 11.13 12.98 16.00
C ASN A 180 9.60 12.76 16.10
N VAL A 181 9.15 11.79 16.87
CA VAL A 181 7.72 11.46 17.06
C VAL A 181 7.34 11.52 18.52
N ARG A 182 6.09 11.82 18.84
CA ARG A 182 5.56 11.74 20.20
C ARG A 182 5.20 10.29 20.52
N GLY A 183 5.41 9.86 21.79
CA GLY A 183 5.18 8.48 22.21
C GLY A 183 6.15 7.46 21.59
N PRO A 184 7.48 7.66 21.67
CA PRO A 184 8.48 6.84 20.97
C PRO A 184 8.41 5.35 21.32
N GLU A 185 8.09 4.99 22.57
CA GLU A 185 7.95 3.59 22.99
C GLU A 185 6.77 2.89 22.29
N GLU A 186 5.64 3.59 22.14
CA GLU A 186 4.49 3.10 21.43
C GLU A 186 4.81 2.93 19.93
N ARG A 187 5.43 3.95 19.30
CA ARG A 187 5.87 3.90 17.90
C ARG A 187 6.85 2.78 17.61
N ARG A 188 7.82 2.57 18.50
CA ARG A 188 8.74 1.43 18.39
C ARG A 188 7.98 0.11 18.37
N GLY A 189 6.98 -0.05 19.24
CA GLY A 189 6.14 -1.25 19.26
C GLY A 189 5.36 -1.44 17.95
N ASP A 190 4.81 -0.36 17.40
CA ASP A 190 4.05 -0.39 16.14
C ASP A 190 4.95 -0.69 14.93
N ILE A 191 6.16 -0.12 14.87
CA ILE A 191 7.17 -0.47 13.85
C ILE A 191 7.48 -1.98 13.89
N LEU A 192 7.74 -2.51 15.09
CA LEU A 192 8.05 -3.93 15.24
C LEU A 192 6.86 -4.84 14.88
N ALA A 193 5.62 -4.38 15.10
CA ALA A 193 4.41 -5.09 14.67
C ALA A 193 4.30 -5.15 13.14
N GLN A 194 4.56 -4.03 12.44
CA GLN A 194 4.61 -4.01 10.97
C GLN A 194 5.73 -4.91 10.41
N VAL A 195 6.91 -4.90 11.04
CA VAL A 195 8.03 -5.79 10.69
C VAL A 195 7.64 -7.26 10.88
N ALA A 196 6.96 -7.60 11.99
CA ALA A 196 6.49 -8.96 12.25
C ALA A 196 5.43 -9.42 11.24
N ALA A 197 4.52 -8.52 10.83
CA ALA A 197 3.52 -8.80 9.80
C ALA A 197 4.17 -9.14 8.45
N THR A 198 5.11 -8.30 7.99
CA THR A 198 5.83 -8.57 6.74
C THR A 198 6.68 -9.85 6.81
N ARG A 199 7.20 -10.21 8.00
CA ARG A 199 7.92 -11.48 8.22
C ARG A 199 6.98 -12.69 8.18
N ALA A 200 5.74 -12.54 8.65
CA ALA A 200 4.73 -13.59 8.52
C ALA A 200 4.45 -13.88 7.03
N ALA A 201 4.29 -12.85 6.21
CA ALA A 201 4.13 -13.02 4.76
C ALA A 201 5.34 -13.72 4.12
N GLU A 202 6.57 -13.32 4.44
CA GLU A 202 7.78 -13.97 3.92
C GLU A 202 7.80 -15.48 4.21
N ARG A 203 7.46 -15.88 5.44
CA ARG A 203 7.36 -17.30 5.83
C ARG A 203 6.28 -18.04 5.03
N ARG A 204 5.10 -17.42 4.86
CA ARG A 204 4.00 -18.02 4.10
C ARG A 204 4.31 -18.15 2.62
N PHE A 205 5.01 -17.17 2.05
CA PHE A 205 5.51 -17.29 0.68
C PHE A 205 6.50 -18.42 0.53
N ALA A 206 7.42 -18.62 1.48
CA ALA A 206 8.36 -19.73 1.45
C ALA A 206 7.64 -21.09 1.47
N GLU A 207 6.60 -21.25 2.31
CA GLU A 207 5.74 -22.43 2.33
C GLU A 207 5.02 -22.65 0.99
N MET A 208 4.51 -21.59 0.38
CA MET A 208 3.84 -21.61 -0.93
C MET A 208 4.81 -22.00 -2.05
N PHE A 209 6.03 -21.44 -2.08
CA PHE A 209 7.07 -21.78 -3.04
C PHE A 209 7.52 -23.24 -2.90
N GLN A 210 7.66 -23.73 -1.68
CA GLN A 210 8.00 -25.12 -1.43
C GLN A 210 6.93 -26.09 -1.94
N ARG A 211 5.66 -25.71 -1.81
CA ARG A 211 4.51 -26.57 -2.16
C ARG A 211 4.22 -26.58 -3.66
N TYR A 212 4.28 -25.43 -4.32
CA TYR A 212 3.82 -25.27 -5.70
C TYR A 212 4.95 -24.97 -6.69
N GLY A 213 6.13 -24.58 -6.20
CA GLY A 213 7.22 -24.06 -7.02
C GLY A 213 7.03 -22.57 -7.35
N VAL A 214 8.16 -21.85 -7.46
CA VAL A 214 8.18 -20.40 -7.69
C VAL A 214 7.50 -20.03 -9.02
N GLY A 215 7.80 -20.79 -10.09
CA GLY A 215 7.26 -20.54 -11.43
C GLY A 215 5.74 -20.66 -11.50
N GLU A 216 5.15 -21.65 -10.82
CA GLU A 216 3.69 -21.81 -10.77
C GLU A 216 3.02 -20.66 -10.00
N VAL A 217 3.65 -20.19 -8.91
CA VAL A 217 3.13 -19.06 -8.13
C VAL A 217 3.18 -17.76 -8.96
N GLU A 218 4.24 -17.49 -9.69
CA GLU A 218 4.33 -16.30 -10.57
C GLU A 218 3.33 -16.37 -11.74
N GLN A 219 3.11 -17.56 -12.33
CA GLN A 219 2.07 -17.75 -13.33
C GLN A 219 0.66 -17.50 -12.76
N ALA A 220 0.44 -17.89 -11.49
CA ALA A 220 -0.81 -17.58 -10.81
C ALA A 220 -1.02 -16.07 -10.64
N PHE A 221 0.03 -15.27 -10.34
CA PHE A 221 -0.10 -13.81 -10.27
C PHE A 221 -0.62 -13.24 -11.60
N ALA A 222 -0.01 -13.60 -12.72
CA ALA A 222 -0.47 -13.14 -14.05
C ALA A 222 -1.90 -13.57 -14.33
N ALA A 223 -2.25 -14.82 -14.05
CA ALA A 223 -3.60 -15.33 -14.28
C ALA A 223 -4.67 -14.63 -13.40
N LEU A 224 -4.31 -14.21 -12.19
CA LEU A 224 -5.18 -13.45 -11.28
C LEU A 224 -5.38 -12.02 -11.80
N HIS A 225 -4.36 -11.36 -12.31
CA HIS A 225 -4.47 -10.06 -12.97
C HIS A 225 -5.40 -10.13 -14.19
N ASP A 226 -5.15 -11.04 -15.11
CA ASP A 226 -5.98 -11.24 -16.30
C ASP A 226 -7.45 -11.54 -15.95
N ARG A 227 -7.68 -12.29 -14.88
CA ARG A 227 -9.03 -12.61 -14.42
C ARG A 227 -9.73 -11.37 -13.86
N ALA A 228 -9.07 -10.60 -13.02
CA ALA A 228 -9.65 -9.40 -12.41
C ALA A 228 -9.96 -8.35 -13.49
N GLU A 229 -9.06 -8.15 -14.46
CA GLU A 229 -9.30 -7.26 -15.60
C GLU A 229 -10.54 -7.68 -16.38
N ARG A 230 -10.65 -8.96 -16.77
CA ARG A 230 -11.85 -9.45 -17.50
C ARG A 230 -13.13 -9.26 -16.70
N GLN A 231 -13.10 -9.52 -15.38
CA GLN A 231 -14.26 -9.35 -14.52
C GLN A 231 -14.66 -7.88 -14.40
N MET A 232 -13.70 -6.98 -14.21
CA MET A 232 -13.95 -5.56 -14.11
C MET A 232 -14.46 -4.98 -15.43
N ARG A 233 -13.85 -5.32 -16.57
CA ARG A 233 -14.33 -4.90 -17.90
C ARG A 233 -15.74 -5.36 -18.16
N ALA A 234 -16.07 -6.62 -17.89
CA ALA A 234 -17.42 -7.14 -18.05
C ALA A 234 -18.44 -6.42 -17.14
N ALA A 235 -18.03 -6.06 -15.92
CA ALA A 235 -18.89 -5.33 -15.00
C ALA A 235 -19.10 -3.87 -15.44
N ILE A 236 -18.07 -3.19 -15.94
CA ILE A 236 -18.19 -1.86 -16.53
C ILE A 236 -19.10 -1.91 -17.77
N GLY A 237 -18.93 -2.92 -18.62
CA GLY A 237 -19.78 -3.11 -19.83
C GLY A 237 -21.26 -3.39 -19.54
N ALA A 238 -21.60 -3.72 -18.29
CA ALA A 238 -23.00 -3.84 -17.85
C ALA A 238 -23.62 -2.51 -17.39
N LEU A 239 -22.80 -1.46 -17.22
CA LEU A 239 -23.27 -0.11 -16.87
C LEU A 239 -23.75 0.61 -18.16
N PRO A 240 -24.72 1.53 -18.05
CA PRO A 240 -25.11 2.34 -19.20
C PRO A 240 -23.97 3.21 -19.73
N ASP A 241 -23.76 3.23 -21.04
CA ASP A 241 -22.88 4.20 -21.68
C ASP A 241 -23.38 5.63 -21.42
N GLY A 242 -22.46 6.57 -21.19
CA GLY A 242 -22.83 7.95 -20.93
C GLY A 242 -21.73 8.77 -20.33
N VAL A 243 -22.05 10.03 -20.09
CA VAL A 243 -21.21 10.99 -19.39
C VAL A 243 -21.95 11.43 -18.13
N TYR A 244 -21.28 11.33 -16.99
CA TYR A 244 -21.85 11.60 -15.66
C TYR A 244 -20.96 12.58 -14.92
N ASP A 245 -21.52 13.69 -14.48
CA ASP A 245 -20.78 14.71 -13.73
C ASP A 245 -21.08 14.64 -12.25
N GLY A 246 -20.04 14.88 -11.45
CA GLY A 246 -20.13 15.00 -9.98
C GLY A 246 -19.34 16.21 -9.49
N GLU A 247 -19.89 16.87 -8.46
CA GLU A 247 -19.22 18.01 -7.82
C GLU A 247 -19.46 17.94 -6.31
N ASP A 248 -18.41 18.25 -5.54
CA ASP A 248 -18.49 18.43 -4.10
C ASP A 248 -17.48 19.49 -3.65
N PHE A 249 -17.57 19.96 -2.41
CA PHE A 249 -16.77 21.08 -1.92
C PHE A 249 -16.12 20.74 -0.57
N MET A 250 -14.87 21.14 -0.43
CA MET A 250 -14.24 21.37 0.87
C MET A 250 -14.59 22.78 1.33
N ASP A 251 -15.13 22.91 2.54
CA ASP A 251 -15.68 24.18 3.04
C ASP A 251 -14.66 25.32 3.09
N ASP A 252 -13.44 25.02 3.54
CA ASP A 252 -12.30 25.94 3.52
C ASP A 252 -10.97 25.14 3.53
N ASP A 253 -9.86 25.85 3.34
CA ASP A 253 -8.51 25.28 3.30
C ASP A 253 -7.78 25.32 4.66
N GLY A 254 -8.45 25.68 5.75
CA GLY A 254 -7.87 25.91 7.07
C GLY A 254 -7.28 27.30 7.27
N HIS A 255 -7.32 28.16 6.25
CA HIS A 255 -6.77 29.55 6.26
C HIS A 255 -7.83 30.60 5.96
N GLY A 256 -9.10 30.19 5.88
CA GLY A 256 -10.22 31.11 5.58
C GLY A 256 -10.36 31.44 4.10
N GLY A 257 -9.87 30.59 3.23
CA GLY A 257 -10.11 30.64 1.79
C GLY A 257 -11.56 30.34 1.42
N PRO A 258 -11.96 30.54 0.16
CA PRO A 258 -13.28 30.13 -0.32
C PRO A 258 -13.39 28.59 -0.33
N PRO A 259 -14.62 28.03 -0.40
CA PRO A 259 -14.80 26.61 -0.66
C PRO A 259 -14.03 26.15 -1.90
N THR A 260 -13.38 25.00 -1.80
CA THR A 260 -12.57 24.41 -2.88
C THR A 260 -13.36 23.28 -3.53
N ALA A 261 -13.62 23.38 -4.82
CA ALA A 261 -14.43 22.42 -5.55
C ALA A 261 -13.60 21.21 -6.02
N VAL A 262 -14.16 20.01 -5.81
CA VAL A 262 -13.70 18.77 -6.44
C VAL A 262 -14.74 18.38 -7.48
N ARG A 263 -14.34 18.28 -8.74
CA ARG A 263 -15.22 17.91 -9.86
C ARG A 263 -14.70 16.68 -10.56
N VAL A 264 -15.60 15.82 -10.96
CA VAL A 264 -15.28 14.63 -11.75
C VAL A 264 -16.28 14.47 -12.88
N THR A 265 -15.76 14.16 -14.06
CA THR A 265 -16.57 13.68 -15.19
C THR A 265 -16.22 12.21 -15.43
N LEU A 266 -17.20 11.33 -15.24
CA LEU A 266 -17.09 9.91 -15.56
C LEU A 266 -17.69 9.66 -16.95
N THR A 267 -16.88 9.12 -17.87
CA THR A 267 -17.33 8.65 -19.17
C THR A 267 -17.29 7.14 -19.20
N ILE A 268 -18.42 6.50 -19.47
CA ILE A 268 -18.54 5.05 -19.70
C ILE A 268 -18.79 4.81 -21.19
N SER A 269 -17.96 3.97 -21.80
CA SER A 269 -18.06 3.59 -23.20
C SER A 269 -17.68 2.12 -23.37
N GLY A 270 -18.67 1.25 -23.57
CA GLY A 270 -18.48 -0.19 -23.60
C GLY A 270 -17.87 -0.71 -22.30
N GLU A 271 -16.71 -1.34 -22.37
CA GLU A 271 -16.00 -1.92 -21.21
C GLU A 271 -14.95 -0.97 -20.59
N GLU A 272 -15.02 0.32 -20.91
CA GLU A 272 -14.05 1.32 -20.42
C GLU A 272 -14.75 2.41 -19.62
N ALA A 273 -14.07 2.87 -18.56
CA ALA A 273 -14.48 4.00 -17.74
C ALA A 273 -13.32 4.99 -17.62
N VAL A 274 -13.58 6.25 -17.96
CA VAL A 274 -12.60 7.35 -17.82
C VAL A 274 -13.13 8.34 -16.80
N LEU A 275 -12.33 8.64 -15.78
CA LEU A 275 -12.64 9.65 -14.76
C LEU A 275 -11.69 10.83 -14.92
N ASP A 276 -12.25 11.98 -15.28
CA ASP A 276 -11.53 13.24 -15.48
C ASP A 276 -11.80 14.18 -14.31
N PHE A 277 -10.75 14.58 -13.59
CA PHE A 277 -10.78 15.53 -12.48
C PHE A 277 -10.29 16.91 -12.86
N SER A 278 -9.99 17.18 -14.13
CA SER A 278 -9.42 18.46 -14.60
C SER A 278 -10.33 19.66 -14.36
N GLY A 279 -11.61 19.43 -14.08
CA GLY A 279 -12.57 20.49 -13.69
C GLY A 279 -12.47 20.92 -12.22
N SER A 280 -11.66 20.25 -11.39
CA SER A 280 -11.47 20.62 -9.99
C SER A 280 -10.63 21.88 -9.84
N ASP A 281 -10.77 22.55 -8.70
CA ASP A 281 -9.97 23.73 -8.39
C ASP A 281 -8.49 23.37 -8.20
N ASP A 282 -7.61 24.34 -8.39
CA ASP A 282 -6.17 24.21 -8.18
C ASP A 282 -5.84 23.94 -6.70
N ALA A 283 -4.61 23.46 -6.45
CA ALA A 283 -4.09 23.25 -5.10
C ALA A 283 -4.12 24.56 -4.30
N VAL A 284 -4.55 24.45 -3.05
CA VAL A 284 -4.69 25.56 -2.10
C VAL A 284 -3.53 25.57 -1.08
N PRO A 285 -3.28 26.70 -0.38
CA PRO A 285 -2.22 26.81 0.60
C PRO A 285 -2.36 25.83 1.78
N GLY A 286 -3.58 25.48 2.18
CA GLY A 286 -3.86 24.62 3.33
C GLY A 286 -3.62 23.12 3.10
N PRO A 287 -3.73 22.30 4.17
CA PRO A 287 -3.37 20.89 4.14
C PRO A 287 -4.46 19.95 3.58
N ILE A 288 -5.41 20.47 2.79
CA ILE A 288 -6.49 19.68 2.19
C ILE A 288 -6.17 19.10 0.81
N ASN A 289 -4.98 19.39 0.29
CA ASN A 289 -4.53 18.86 -1.00
C ASN A 289 -4.27 17.35 -0.90
N THR A 290 -4.54 16.63 -1.99
CA THR A 290 -4.33 15.18 -2.05
C THR A 290 -3.32 14.79 -3.12
N THR A 291 -2.85 13.54 -3.07
CA THR A 291 -1.97 12.97 -4.09
C THR A 291 -2.79 12.25 -5.16
N ARG A 292 -2.22 12.13 -6.37
CA ARG A 292 -2.81 11.30 -7.43
C ARG A 292 -3.08 9.85 -6.98
N PHE A 293 -2.30 9.34 -6.02
CA PHE A 293 -2.42 7.97 -5.53
C PHE A 293 -3.70 7.77 -4.72
N ILE A 294 -4.06 8.75 -3.88
CA ILE A 294 -5.31 8.71 -3.12
C ILE A 294 -6.51 8.96 -4.03
N THR A 295 -6.40 9.88 -4.99
CA THR A 295 -7.45 10.07 -6.00
C THR A 295 -7.72 8.76 -6.74
N ALA A 296 -6.67 8.06 -7.21
CA ALA A 296 -6.82 6.76 -7.86
C ALA A 296 -7.41 5.70 -6.92
N ALA A 297 -6.99 5.65 -5.65
CA ALA A 297 -7.53 4.71 -4.66
C ALA A 297 -9.02 4.95 -4.42
N SER A 298 -9.45 6.21 -4.35
CA SER A 298 -10.88 6.60 -4.24
C SER A 298 -11.67 6.11 -5.44
N VAL A 299 -11.13 6.28 -6.65
CA VAL A 299 -11.73 5.76 -7.89
C VAL A 299 -11.85 4.24 -7.85
N TYR A 300 -10.78 3.52 -7.48
CA TYR A 300 -10.80 2.05 -7.41
C TYR A 300 -11.83 1.56 -6.41
N TYR A 301 -11.93 2.21 -5.24
CA TYR A 301 -12.93 1.88 -4.23
C TYR A 301 -14.36 2.04 -4.77
N VAL A 302 -14.67 3.20 -5.37
CA VAL A 302 -16.01 3.48 -5.90
C VAL A 302 -16.35 2.55 -7.06
N MET A 303 -15.44 2.39 -8.03
CA MET A 303 -15.66 1.50 -9.17
C MET A 303 -15.86 0.05 -8.71
N LYS A 304 -15.07 -0.43 -7.75
CA LYS A 304 -15.25 -1.76 -7.18
C LYS A 304 -16.59 -1.91 -6.47
N ALA A 305 -17.03 -0.90 -5.71
CA ALA A 305 -18.32 -0.91 -5.02
C ALA A 305 -19.51 -0.96 -5.99
N ILE A 306 -19.40 -0.30 -7.16
CA ILE A 306 -20.43 -0.26 -8.19
C ILE A 306 -20.41 -1.51 -9.06
N CYS A 307 -19.22 -1.93 -9.51
CA CYS A 307 -19.06 -2.99 -10.50
C CYS A 307 -19.12 -4.40 -9.91
N GLY A 308 -18.57 -4.60 -8.69
CA GLY A 308 -18.53 -5.93 -8.07
C GLY A 308 -17.60 -5.95 -6.85
N PRO A 309 -18.16 -5.79 -5.64
CA PRO A 309 -17.36 -5.83 -4.41
C PRO A 309 -16.65 -7.18 -4.21
N GLU A 310 -17.15 -8.26 -4.81
CA GLU A 310 -16.58 -9.60 -4.78
C GLU A 310 -15.39 -9.78 -5.73
N ILE A 311 -15.17 -8.91 -6.71
CA ILE A 311 -13.99 -8.96 -7.58
C ILE A 311 -12.76 -8.73 -6.72
N GLN A 312 -11.79 -9.63 -6.78
CA GLN A 312 -10.58 -9.52 -5.98
C GLN A 312 -9.81 -8.24 -6.34
N ALA A 313 -9.41 -7.48 -5.31
CA ALA A 313 -8.51 -6.35 -5.52
C ALA A 313 -7.14 -6.87 -6.02
N SER A 314 -6.80 -6.51 -7.23
CA SER A 314 -5.54 -6.82 -7.89
C SER A 314 -5.19 -5.73 -8.90
N ALA A 315 -4.06 -5.85 -9.59
CA ALA A 315 -3.65 -4.88 -10.61
C ALA A 315 -4.40 -5.05 -11.95
N GLY A 316 -5.19 -6.10 -12.08
CA GLY A 316 -6.04 -6.34 -13.25
C GLY A 316 -7.39 -5.66 -13.19
#